data_77b67a7c2cf10482d7dab5b13229e67e
#
_entry.id   77b67a7c2cf10482d7dab5b13229e67e
#
_cell.length_a   1.000
_cell.length_b   1.000
_cell.length_c   1.000
_cell.angle_alpha   90.00
_cell.angle_beta   90.00
_cell.angle_gamma   90.00
#
_symmetry.space_group_name_H-M   'P 1'
#
loop_
_entity.id
_entity.type
_entity.pdbx_description
1 polymer ?
#
loop_
_entity_poly.entity_id
_entity_poly.type
_entity_poly.pdbx_seq_one_letter_code
_entity_poly.pdbx_strand_id
1 'polypeptide(L)'
;PRECDIDIIDYKSKKISQKINLPHPRMHNRNFVLFPLFELNKNWKHPISKDHIKKLIISLPNRDIRSIKQIWINDIIISMLNSDDLINKVKGYNKFLNPDRLNKAYDFAVKAHSNQKRASGDPYSVHPIEVANILTDLKLDSATITTGLLHDTIEDTYATYETIKGEFGDEVADLVDGVTKISALENNASSNSKAENFRKLILATSKDIRVLLVKIADRLHNMRTIKAISKEEKRKRISQETMEIYAPLADRMGMHRIRDELEDLSFEILNNEARSLIQKRLDEIKLDKKDIFETLSTEIRKLLDQNKI
;
A
#
# COMPACT_ATOMS: atom_id res chain seq x y z
N PRO A 1 -34.79 23.69 -6.55
CA PRO A 1 -33.80 23.38 -7.57
C PRO A 1 -32.43 23.80 -7.00
N ARG A 2 -31.47 22.90 -6.93
CA ARG A 2 -30.09 23.28 -6.60
C ARG A 2 -29.49 23.91 -7.84
N GLU A 3 -28.97 25.13 -7.71
CA GLU A 3 -28.19 25.77 -8.77
C GLU A 3 -26.96 24.90 -9.09
N CYS A 4 -26.71 24.71 -10.39
CA CYS A 4 -25.53 23.93 -10.84
C CYS A 4 -24.34 24.88 -10.84
N ASP A 5 -23.36 24.61 -9.97
CA ASP A 5 -22.10 25.35 -9.90
C ASP A 5 -21.13 24.76 -10.92
N ILE A 6 -20.66 25.57 -11.88
CA ILE A 6 -19.70 25.15 -12.90
C ILE A 6 -18.35 25.77 -12.60
N ASP A 7 -17.40 24.90 -12.12
CA ASP A 7 -16.02 25.30 -11.90
C ASP A 7 -15.21 25.19 -13.20
N ILE A 8 -14.61 26.29 -13.66
CA ILE A 8 -13.63 26.26 -14.74
C ILE A 8 -12.25 25.97 -14.13
N ILE A 9 -11.70 24.80 -14.44
CA ILE A 9 -10.49 24.30 -13.82
C ILE A 9 -9.22 24.88 -14.46
N ASP A 10 -9.16 24.84 -15.78
CA ASP A 10 -8.06 25.39 -16.58
C ASP A 10 -8.57 25.85 -17.94
N TYR A 11 -8.00 26.92 -18.47
CA TYR A 11 -8.26 27.40 -19.81
C TYR A 11 -6.94 27.74 -20.52
N LYS A 12 -6.46 26.82 -21.36
CA LYS A 12 -5.22 26.96 -22.15
C LYS A 12 -4.02 27.41 -21.29
N SER A 13 -3.92 26.92 -20.06
CA SER A 13 -2.89 27.28 -19.07
C SER A 13 -2.77 28.77 -18.76
N LYS A 14 -3.83 29.55 -19.00
CA LYS A 14 -3.86 30.98 -18.69
C LYS A 14 -4.02 31.21 -17.19
N LYS A 15 -3.39 32.27 -16.70
CA LYS A 15 -3.56 32.78 -15.33
C LYS A 15 -4.49 33.97 -15.40
N ILE A 16 -5.62 33.92 -14.72
CA ILE A 16 -6.62 34.98 -14.64
C ILE A 16 -7.00 35.15 -13.16
N SER A 17 -6.97 36.40 -12.65
CA SER A 17 -7.28 36.73 -11.26
C SER A 17 -8.19 37.93 -11.17
N GLN A 18 -9.35 37.88 -11.86
CA GLN A 18 -10.36 38.95 -11.80
C GLN A 18 -11.70 38.40 -11.33
N LYS A 19 -12.72 38.37 -12.19
CA LYS A 19 -14.04 37.80 -11.86
C LYS A 19 -14.00 36.26 -11.72
N ILE A 20 -13.04 35.60 -12.35
CA ILE A 20 -12.82 34.15 -12.31
C ILE A 20 -11.34 33.92 -12.04
N ASN A 21 -11.02 33.10 -11.06
CA ASN A 21 -9.63 32.71 -10.77
C ASN A 21 -9.25 31.45 -11.56
N LEU A 22 -8.26 31.55 -12.46
CA LEU A 22 -7.72 30.44 -13.22
C LEU A 22 -6.20 30.30 -12.98
N PRO A 23 -5.71 29.08 -12.74
CA PRO A 23 -6.47 27.85 -12.47
C PRO A 23 -7.27 27.94 -11.18
N HIS A 24 -8.32 27.12 -11.04
CA HIS A 24 -9.16 27.13 -9.83
C HIS A 24 -8.30 26.95 -8.55
N PRO A 25 -8.42 27.82 -7.53
CA PRO A 25 -7.44 27.91 -6.42
C PRO A 25 -7.22 26.63 -5.62
N ARG A 26 -8.24 25.74 -5.53
CA ARG A 26 -8.18 24.50 -4.76
C ARG A 26 -8.11 23.24 -5.61
N MET A 27 -7.90 23.34 -6.92
CA MET A 27 -7.94 22.20 -7.81
C MET A 27 -6.88 21.12 -7.46
N HIS A 28 -5.70 21.58 -7.05
CA HIS A 28 -4.56 20.70 -6.73
C HIS A 28 -4.74 19.85 -5.47
N ASN A 29 -5.77 20.14 -4.65
CA ASN A 29 -6.09 19.40 -3.43
C ASN A 29 -7.42 18.62 -3.55
N ARG A 30 -7.99 18.52 -4.74
CA ARG A 30 -9.30 17.87 -4.97
C ARG A 30 -9.12 16.64 -5.84
N ASN A 31 -9.30 15.48 -5.25
CA ASN A 31 -9.23 14.19 -5.94
C ASN A 31 -10.19 14.09 -7.13
N PHE A 32 -11.47 14.49 -6.94
CA PHE A 32 -12.51 14.49 -7.98
C PHE A 32 -12.24 15.45 -9.15
N VAL A 33 -11.21 16.30 -9.05
CA VAL A 33 -10.72 17.17 -10.13
C VAL A 33 -9.48 16.57 -10.78
N LEU A 34 -8.52 16.13 -9.96
CA LEU A 34 -7.23 15.67 -10.48
C LEU A 34 -7.32 14.34 -11.23
N PHE A 35 -8.17 13.40 -10.76
CA PHE A 35 -8.31 12.12 -11.44
C PHE A 35 -8.93 12.24 -12.84
N PRO A 36 -10.10 12.89 -13.05
CA PRO A 36 -10.63 13.11 -14.40
C PRO A 36 -9.69 13.92 -15.29
N LEU A 37 -8.99 14.91 -14.73
CA LEU A 37 -8.02 15.70 -15.48
C LEU A 37 -6.82 14.86 -15.96
N PHE A 38 -6.33 13.95 -15.12
CA PHE A 38 -5.29 13.01 -15.50
C PHE A 38 -5.73 12.07 -16.61
N GLU A 39 -6.98 11.62 -16.57
CA GLU A 39 -7.57 10.77 -17.61
C GLU A 39 -7.63 11.48 -18.95
N LEU A 40 -8.05 12.74 -18.94
CA LEU A 40 -8.13 13.57 -20.15
C LEU A 40 -6.75 13.94 -20.70
N ASN A 41 -5.78 14.20 -19.84
CA ASN A 41 -4.42 14.61 -20.24
C ASN A 41 -3.36 14.16 -19.23
N LYS A 42 -2.78 12.99 -19.47
CA LYS A 42 -1.74 12.37 -18.60
C LYS A 42 -0.49 13.23 -18.43
N ASN A 43 -0.20 14.15 -19.36
CA ASN A 43 0.97 15.02 -19.34
C ASN A 43 0.67 16.43 -18.86
N TRP A 44 -0.54 16.67 -18.34
CA TRP A 44 -0.92 18.00 -17.88
C TRP A 44 -0.03 18.46 -16.72
N LYS A 45 0.33 19.74 -16.75
CA LYS A 45 1.11 20.41 -15.69
C LYS A 45 0.33 21.58 -15.14
N HIS A 46 0.35 21.75 -13.84
CA HIS A 46 -0.32 22.86 -13.17
C HIS A 46 0.19 24.21 -13.69
N PRO A 47 -0.66 25.14 -14.14
CA PRO A 47 -0.24 26.38 -14.81
C PRO A 47 0.67 27.27 -13.97
N ILE A 48 0.52 27.24 -12.63
CA ILE A 48 1.30 28.09 -11.70
C ILE A 48 2.52 27.32 -11.16
N SER A 49 2.32 26.19 -10.47
CA SER A 49 3.41 25.46 -9.81
C SER A 49 4.29 24.68 -10.78
N LYS A 50 3.82 24.46 -12.03
CA LYS A 50 4.46 23.61 -13.03
C LYS A 50 4.59 22.14 -12.65
N ASP A 51 4.02 21.74 -11.52
CA ASP A 51 3.99 20.35 -11.10
C ASP A 51 3.19 19.51 -12.08
N HIS A 52 3.72 18.33 -12.37
CA HIS A 52 3.04 17.34 -13.20
C HIS A 52 1.83 16.79 -12.45
N ILE A 53 0.73 16.51 -13.17
CA ILE A 53 -0.52 16.02 -12.56
C ILE A 53 -0.32 14.77 -11.70
N LYS A 54 0.56 13.86 -12.08
CA LYS A 54 0.93 12.69 -11.27
C LYS A 54 1.45 13.08 -9.88
N LYS A 55 2.34 14.08 -9.81
CA LYS A 55 2.89 14.57 -8.54
C LYS A 55 1.79 15.14 -7.66
N LEU A 56 0.84 15.88 -8.23
CA LEU A 56 -0.28 16.43 -7.49
C LEU A 56 -1.21 15.34 -6.94
N ILE A 57 -1.46 14.28 -7.71
CA ILE A 57 -2.27 13.15 -7.25
C ILE A 57 -1.56 12.40 -6.10
N ILE A 58 -0.25 12.14 -6.23
CA ILE A 58 0.55 11.46 -5.18
C ILE A 58 0.59 12.29 -3.89
N SER A 59 0.52 13.62 -3.98
CA SER A 59 0.50 14.50 -2.81
C SER A 59 -0.86 14.56 -2.10
N LEU A 60 -1.90 13.99 -2.66
CA LEU A 60 -3.20 13.92 -1.99
C LEU A 60 -3.14 13.01 -0.74
N PRO A 61 -3.90 13.33 0.31
CA PRO A 61 -4.04 12.43 1.45
C PRO A 61 -4.57 11.05 1.02
N ASN A 62 -3.99 9.98 1.55
CA ASN A 62 -4.40 8.61 1.23
C ASN A 62 -5.91 8.37 1.39
N ARG A 63 -6.56 9.04 2.35
CA ARG A 63 -8.00 9.01 2.53
C ARG A 63 -8.74 9.52 1.31
N ASP A 64 -8.26 10.60 0.70
CA ASP A 64 -8.92 11.26 -0.43
C ASP A 64 -8.69 10.47 -1.73
N ILE A 65 -7.53 9.83 -1.87
CA ILE A 65 -7.25 8.89 -2.96
C ILE A 65 -8.21 7.70 -2.90
N ARG A 66 -8.46 7.16 -1.69
CA ARG A 66 -9.32 5.98 -1.49
C ARG A 66 -10.83 6.27 -1.52
N SER A 67 -11.25 7.54 -1.41
CA SER A 67 -12.67 7.90 -1.35
C SER A 67 -13.38 7.85 -2.71
N ILE A 68 -12.64 7.85 -3.81
CA ILE A 68 -13.20 7.73 -5.17
C ILE A 68 -13.42 6.25 -5.48
N LYS A 69 -14.65 5.83 -5.68
CA LYS A 69 -15.03 4.47 -6.10
C LYS A 69 -14.47 4.18 -7.51
N GLN A 70 -13.72 3.44 -7.61
CA GLN A 70 -12.73 2.52 -7.99
C GLN A 70 -12.99 1.67 -9.29
N ILE A 71 -13.38 2.26 -10.38
CA ILE A 71 -13.27 1.55 -11.66
C ILE A 71 -11.99 1.98 -12.41
N TRP A 72 -11.42 3.14 -12.10
CA TRP A 72 -10.34 3.79 -12.85
C TRP A 72 -9.03 3.98 -12.07
N ILE A 73 -9.08 3.91 -10.73
CA ILE A 73 -7.92 4.21 -9.88
C ILE A 73 -6.83 3.15 -10.04
N ASN A 74 -7.19 1.91 -10.31
CA ASN A 74 -6.23 0.82 -10.34
C ASN A 74 -5.31 0.87 -11.57
N ASP A 75 -5.84 1.19 -12.75
CA ASP A 75 -5.00 1.41 -13.95
C ASP A 75 -4.12 2.65 -13.80
N ILE A 76 -4.61 3.67 -13.09
CA ILE A 76 -3.87 4.90 -12.78
C ILE A 76 -2.79 4.63 -11.73
N ILE A 77 -3.09 3.91 -10.65
CA ILE A 77 -2.12 3.53 -9.62
C ILE A 77 -1.05 2.61 -10.19
N ILE A 78 -1.41 1.64 -11.04
CA ILE A 78 -0.43 0.77 -11.72
C ILE A 78 0.44 1.59 -12.67
N SER A 79 -0.15 2.54 -13.41
CA SER A 79 0.63 3.44 -14.27
C SER A 79 1.44 4.49 -13.50
N MET A 80 1.14 4.71 -12.20
CA MET A 80 1.83 5.64 -11.30
C MET A 80 2.89 4.97 -10.44
N LEU A 81 2.68 3.71 -10.07
CA LEU A 81 3.68 2.85 -9.43
C LEU A 81 4.53 2.20 -10.54
N ASN A 82 5.20 3.04 -11.34
CA ASN A 82 6.19 2.52 -12.26
C ASN A 82 7.43 2.06 -11.47
N SER A 83 8.24 1.25 -12.10
CA SER A 83 9.50 0.77 -11.50
C SER A 83 10.40 1.92 -11.03
N ASP A 84 10.35 3.08 -11.71
CA ASP A 84 11.16 4.25 -11.38
C ASP A 84 10.80 4.86 -10.02
N ASP A 85 9.51 4.88 -9.65
CA ASP A 85 9.08 5.40 -8.34
C ASP A 85 9.56 4.48 -7.20
N LEU A 86 9.45 3.16 -7.38
CA LEU A 86 9.96 2.18 -6.43
C LEU A 86 11.49 2.30 -6.30
N ILE A 87 12.21 2.38 -7.43
CA ILE A 87 13.67 2.55 -7.47
C ILE A 87 14.10 3.83 -6.79
N ASN A 88 13.42 4.95 -7.05
CA ASN A 88 13.76 6.24 -6.45
C ASN A 88 13.56 6.24 -4.93
N LYS A 89 12.50 5.58 -4.44
CA LYS A 89 12.31 5.38 -3.00
C LYS A 89 13.47 4.57 -2.39
N VAL A 90 13.84 3.45 -3.01
CA VAL A 90 14.92 2.60 -2.51
C VAL A 90 16.26 3.31 -2.57
N LYS A 91 16.57 4.05 -3.65
CA LYS A 91 17.77 4.89 -3.77
C LYS A 91 17.89 5.92 -2.65
N GLY A 92 16.76 6.40 -2.15
CA GLY A 92 16.72 7.40 -1.07
C GLY A 92 17.37 6.91 0.24
N TYR A 93 17.46 5.62 0.47
CA TYR A 93 18.08 5.05 1.68
C TYR A 93 19.13 3.95 1.41
N ASN A 94 19.12 3.31 0.24
CA ASN A 94 20.08 2.27 -0.12
C ASN A 94 21.00 2.72 -1.26
N LYS A 95 22.22 3.14 -0.91
CA LYS A 95 23.23 3.61 -1.86
C LYS A 95 23.82 2.49 -2.75
N PHE A 96 23.64 1.22 -2.36
CA PHE A 96 24.17 0.04 -3.07
C PHE A 96 23.11 -0.64 -3.93
N LEU A 97 21.96 0.01 -4.15
CA LEU A 97 20.92 -0.52 -5.01
C LEU A 97 21.45 -0.72 -6.43
N ASN A 98 21.19 -1.89 -7.00
CA ASN A 98 21.26 -2.11 -8.45
C ASN A 98 19.88 -1.87 -9.06
N PRO A 99 19.64 -0.71 -9.73
CA PRO A 99 18.35 -0.35 -10.30
C PRO A 99 17.88 -1.34 -11.37
N ASP A 100 18.80 -1.84 -12.20
CA ASP A 100 18.45 -2.72 -13.31
C ASP A 100 17.89 -4.05 -12.83
N ARG A 101 18.45 -4.57 -11.70
CA ARG A 101 17.95 -5.78 -11.09
C ARG A 101 16.55 -5.62 -10.53
N LEU A 102 16.25 -4.47 -9.93
CA LEU A 102 14.93 -4.18 -9.39
C LEU A 102 13.91 -3.94 -10.51
N ASN A 103 14.29 -3.24 -11.60
CA ASN A 103 13.48 -3.11 -12.80
C ASN A 103 13.14 -4.48 -13.40
N LYS A 104 14.16 -5.32 -13.54
CA LYS A 104 13.98 -6.68 -14.07
C LYS A 104 12.97 -7.49 -13.25
N ALA A 105 13.02 -7.38 -11.92
CA ALA A 105 12.07 -8.06 -11.04
C ALA A 105 10.66 -7.51 -11.19
N TYR A 106 10.52 -6.21 -11.31
CA TYR A 106 9.24 -5.55 -11.57
C TYR A 106 8.62 -6.04 -12.88
N ASP A 107 9.37 -5.98 -13.98
CA ASP A 107 8.90 -6.41 -15.30
C ASP A 107 8.57 -7.91 -15.31
N PHE A 108 9.36 -8.72 -14.62
CA PHE A 108 9.12 -10.16 -14.47
C PHE A 108 7.80 -10.41 -13.75
N ALA A 109 7.55 -9.75 -12.61
CA ALA A 109 6.31 -9.89 -11.86
C ALA A 109 5.09 -9.48 -12.69
N VAL A 110 5.15 -8.32 -13.38
CA VAL A 110 4.07 -7.83 -14.25
C VAL A 110 3.79 -8.82 -15.37
N LYS A 111 4.83 -9.34 -16.02
CA LYS A 111 4.69 -10.32 -17.11
C LYS A 111 4.13 -11.65 -16.61
N ALA A 112 4.64 -12.17 -15.49
CA ALA A 112 4.21 -13.45 -14.93
C ALA A 112 2.73 -13.46 -14.58
N HIS A 113 2.21 -12.34 -14.03
CA HIS A 113 0.83 -12.18 -13.61
C HIS A 113 -0.09 -11.49 -14.65
N SER A 114 0.38 -11.31 -15.91
CA SER A 114 -0.32 -10.52 -16.95
C SER A 114 -1.75 -10.97 -17.26
N ASN A 115 -2.06 -12.25 -17.09
CA ASN A 115 -3.37 -12.84 -17.38
C ASN A 115 -4.23 -13.04 -16.12
N GLN A 116 -3.77 -12.61 -14.96
CA GLN A 116 -4.44 -12.85 -13.69
C GLN A 116 -5.13 -11.58 -13.18
N LYS A 117 -6.28 -11.77 -12.51
CA LYS A 117 -7.03 -10.70 -11.86
C LYS A 117 -7.33 -11.05 -10.41
N ARG A 118 -7.35 -10.03 -9.56
CA ARG A 118 -7.78 -10.15 -8.17
C ARG A 118 -9.30 -10.19 -8.04
N ALA A 119 -9.80 -10.52 -6.84
CA ALA A 119 -11.24 -10.50 -6.52
C ALA A 119 -11.89 -9.11 -6.74
N SER A 120 -11.11 -8.04 -6.72
CA SER A 120 -11.54 -6.67 -7.03
C SER A 120 -11.74 -6.40 -8.51
N GLY A 121 -11.24 -7.31 -9.39
CA GLY A 121 -11.20 -7.13 -10.85
C GLY A 121 -9.90 -6.51 -11.36
N ASP A 122 -9.02 -6.07 -10.48
CA ASP A 122 -7.74 -5.44 -10.82
C ASP A 122 -6.72 -6.44 -11.35
N PRO A 123 -5.75 -6.00 -12.17
CA PRO A 123 -4.60 -6.83 -12.54
C PRO A 123 -3.89 -7.35 -11.28
N TYR A 124 -3.52 -8.64 -11.30
CA TYR A 124 -2.87 -9.25 -10.13
C TYR A 124 -1.53 -8.59 -9.78
N SER A 125 -0.81 -8.08 -10.78
CA SER A 125 0.49 -7.42 -10.63
C SER A 125 0.50 -6.22 -9.66
N VAL A 126 -0.66 -5.60 -9.40
CA VAL A 126 -0.78 -4.54 -8.38
C VAL A 126 -0.34 -5.05 -7.00
N HIS A 127 -0.68 -6.31 -6.68
CA HIS A 127 -0.41 -6.87 -5.38
C HIS A 127 1.10 -6.96 -5.06
N PRO A 128 1.93 -7.65 -5.85
CA PRO A 128 3.36 -7.71 -5.55
C PRO A 128 4.05 -6.35 -5.57
N ILE A 129 3.57 -5.40 -6.39
CA ILE A 129 4.09 -4.03 -6.39
C ILE A 129 3.79 -3.32 -5.06
N GLU A 130 2.56 -3.44 -4.55
CA GLU A 130 2.17 -2.86 -3.26
C GLU A 130 2.88 -3.54 -2.08
N VAL A 131 3.09 -4.86 -2.13
CA VAL A 131 3.90 -5.57 -1.13
C VAL A 131 5.33 -5.03 -1.12
N ALA A 132 5.96 -4.86 -2.28
CA ALA A 132 7.29 -4.26 -2.39
C ALA A 132 7.33 -2.82 -1.86
N ASN A 133 6.28 -2.02 -2.09
CA ASN A 133 6.13 -0.67 -1.55
C ASN A 133 6.11 -0.67 -0.01
N ILE A 134 5.33 -1.57 0.61
CA ILE A 134 5.28 -1.71 2.07
C ILE A 134 6.67 -2.03 2.62
N LEU A 135 7.39 -2.97 1.98
CA LEU A 135 8.76 -3.33 2.37
C LEU A 135 9.74 -2.16 2.21
N THR A 136 9.54 -1.32 1.20
CA THR A 136 10.33 -0.10 0.97
C THR A 136 10.08 0.94 2.06
N ASP A 137 8.84 1.10 2.54
CA ASP A 137 8.52 2.00 3.66
C ASP A 137 9.19 1.55 4.97
N LEU A 138 9.51 0.26 5.10
CA LEU A 138 10.31 -0.32 6.18
C LEU A 138 11.82 -0.17 5.95
N LYS A 139 12.26 0.40 4.83
CA LYS A 139 13.66 0.59 4.43
C LYS A 139 14.48 -0.70 4.39
N LEU A 140 13.86 -1.79 3.93
CA LEU A 140 14.52 -3.10 3.85
C LEU A 140 15.50 -3.17 2.67
N ASP A 141 16.32 -4.23 2.66
CA ASP A 141 17.34 -4.46 1.63
C ASP A 141 16.74 -4.83 0.26
N SER A 142 17.57 -4.70 -0.78
CA SER A 142 17.14 -4.93 -2.17
C SER A 142 16.65 -6.36 -2.43
N ALA A 143 17.24 -7.36 -1.78
CA ALA A 143 16.83 -8.75 -1.96
C ALA A 143 15.43 -8.97 -1.39
N THR A 144 15.14 -8.41 -0.22
CA THR A 144 13.81 -8.47 0.41
C THR A 144 12.75 -7.77 -0.45
N ILE A 145 13.05 -6.59 -1.00
CA ILE A 145 12.11 -5.87 -1.88
C ILE A 145 11.89 -6.64 -3.18
N THR A 146 12.96 -7.19 -3.78
CA THR A 146 12.86 -8.06 -4.96
C THR A 146 12.01 -9.29 -4.66
N THR A 147 12.18 -9.90 -3.48
CA THR A 147 11.33 -11.00 -3.03
C THR A 147 9.87 -10.58 -2.90
N GLY A 148 9.57 -9.38 -2.41
CA GLY A 148 8.22 -8.83 -2.36
C GLY A 148 7.56 -8.73 -3.74
N LEU A 149 8.33 -8.36 -4.79
CA LEU A 149 7.85 -8.37 -6.17
C LEU A 149 7.58 -9.78 -6.71
N LEU A 150 8.33 -10.77 -6.27
CA LEU A 150 8.35 -12.12 -6.84
C LEU A 150 7.65 -13.18 -5.98
N HIS A 151 7.15 -12.83 -4.79
CA HIS A 151 6.76 -13.79 -3.75
C HIS A 151 5.68 -14.80 -4.19
N ASP A 152 4.75 -14.39 -5.04
CA ASP A 152 3.66 -15.25 -5.55
C ASP A 152 4.01 -15.93 -6.88
N THR A 153 5.15 -15.61 -7.49
CA THR A 153 5.46 -16.09 -8.86
C THR A 153 5.63 -17.60 -8.94
N ILE A 154 6.24 -18.24 -7.93
CA ILE A 154 6.41 -19.71 -7.90
C ILE A 154 5.07 -20.40 -7.61
N GLU A 155 4.22 -19.82 -6.75
CA GLU A 155 2.94 -20.43 -6.36
C GLU A 155 1.88 -20.29 -7.48
N ASP A 156 1.78 -19.12 -8.09
CA ASP A 156 0.65 -18.74 -8.92
C ASP A 156 0.97 -18.64 -10.42
N THR A 157 2.21 -18.84 -10.83
CA THR A 157 2.60 -18.69 -12.25
C THR A 157 3.45 -19.85 -12.78
N TYR A 158 4.01 -19.67 -13.97
CA TYR A 158 4.91 -20.63 -14.61
C TYR A 158 6.35 -20.61 -14.03
N ALA A 159 6.67 -19.66 -13.16
CA ALA A 159 8.02 -19.52 -12.64
C ALA A 159 8.39 -20.67 -11.69
N THR A 160 9.61 -21.14 -11.82
CA THR A 160 10.16 -22.19 -10.94
C THR A 160 11.29 -21.61 -10.08
N TYR A 161 11.66 -22.33 -9.02
CA TYR A 161 12.84 -21.98 -8.21
C TYR A 161 14.08 -21.74 -9.08
N GLU A 162 14.35 -22.64 -10.05
CA GLU A 162 15.49 -22.53 -10.94
C GLU A 162 15.43 -21.32 -11.86
N THR A 163 14.23 -20.94 -12.29
CA THR A 163 14.00 -19.70 -13.07
C THR A 163 14.37 -18.48 -12.23
N ILE A 164 13.84 -18.38 -11.00
CA ILE A 164 14.15 -17.26 -10.10
C ILE A 164 15.62 -17.22 -9.74
N LYS A 165 16.24 -18.38 -9.46
CA LYS A 165 17.67 -18.51 -9.18
C LYS A 165 18.53 -18.00 -10.34
N GLY A 166 18.23 -18.42 -11.56
CA GLY A 166 18.96 -18.01 -12.75
C GLY A 166 18.88 -16.51 -13.05
N GLU A 167 17.70 -15.91 -12.81
CA GLU A 167 17.43 -14.51 -13.12
C GLU A 167 17.82 -13.54 -12.00
N PHE A 168 17.68 -13.95 -10.72
CA PHE A 168 17.82 -13.09 -9.54
C PHE A 168 18.81 -13.60 -8.49
N GLY A 169 19.41 -14.77 -8.68
CA GLY A 169 20.40 -15.37 -7.79
C GLY A 169 19.82 -16.17 -6.63
N ASP A 170 20.70 -16.92 -5.95
CA ASP A 170 20.33 -17.87 -4.90
C ASP A 170 19.58 -17.21 -3.74
N GLU A 171 20.05 -16.07 -3.26
CA GLU A 171 19.46 -15.37 -2.12
C GLU A 171 17.97 -15.04 -2.34
N VAL A 172 17.63 -14.48 -3.50
CA VAL A 172 16.23 -14.13 -3.83
C VAL A 172 15.40 -15.41 -4.03
N ALA A 173 15.95 -16.42 -4.71
CA ALA A 173 15.26 -17.68 -4.92
C ALA A 173 14.93 -18.40 -3.61
N ASP A 174 15.87 -18.42 -2.66
CA ASP A 174 15.67 -19.02 -1.33
C ASP A 174 14.61 -18.28 -0.53
N LEU A 175 14.58 -16.93 -0.61
CA LEU A 175 13.57 -16.13 0.06
C LEU A 175 12.18 -16.36 -0.55
N VAL A 176 12.04 -16.36 -1.88
CA VAL A 176 10.78 -16.62 -2.56
C VAL A 176 10.26 -18.04 -2.25
N ASP A 177 11.14 -19.05 -2.32
CA ASP A 177 10.80 -20.44 -1.94
C ASP A 177 10.35 -20.54 -0.47
N GLY A 178 11.02 -19.79 0.42
CA GLY A 178 10.64 -19.70 1.84
C GLY A 178 9.22 -19.14 2.02
N VAL A 179 8.87 -18.07 1.29
CA VAL A 179 7.52 -17.48 1.32
C VAL A 179 6.49 -18.47 0.79
N THR A 180 6.77 -19.11 -0.35
CA THR A 180 5.89 -20.13 -0.97
C THR A 180 5.63 -21.31 -0.01
N LYS A 181 6.64 -21.79 0.70
CA LYS A 181 6.49 -22.86 1.68
C LYS A 181 5.60 -22.47 2.86
N ILE A 182 5.68 -21.24 3.32
CA ILE A 182 4.79 -20.72 4.36
C ILE A 182 3.35 -20.69 3.86
N SER A 183 3.10 -20.16 2.66
CA SER A 183 1.77 -20.14 2.05
C SER A 183 1.18 -21.54 1.93
N ALA A 184 1.97 -22.52 1.51
CA ALA A 184 1.54 -23.93 1.43
C ALA A 184 1.17 -24.51 2.80
N LEU A 185 1.87 -24.14 3.87
CA LEU A 185 1.53 -24.54 5.24
C LEU A 185 0.22 -23.93 5.72
N GLU A 186 -0.05 -22.66 5.39
CA GLU A 186 -1.30 -21.97 5.70
C GLU A 186 -2.50 -22.63 5.00
N ASN A 187 -2.35 -22.94 3.71
CA ASN A 187 -3.42 -23.56 2.91
C ASN A 187 -3.77 -24.99 3.38
N ASN A 188 -2.80 -25.74 3.94
CA ASN A 188 -2.97 -27.09 4.41
C ASN A 188 -3.34 -27.20 5.91
N ALA A 189 -3.44 -26.07 6.61
CA ALA A 189 -3.77 -26.05 8.02
C ALA A 189 -5.24 -26.44 8.24
N SER A 190 -5.47 -27.71 8.57
CA SER A 190 -6.75 -28.15 9.12
C SER A 190 -6.98 -27.46 10.47
N SER A 191 -8.22 -27.09 10.75
CA SER A 191 -8.71 -26.24 11.86
C SER A 191 -8.29 -26.61 13.30
N ASN A 192 -7.36 -27.53 13.50
CA ASN A 192 -7.20 -28.22 14.79
C ASN A 192 -6.16 -27.65 15.75
N SER A 193 -5.29 -26.72 15.37
CA SER A 193 -4.40 -26.07 16.36
C SER A 193 -3.77 -24.79 15.84
N LYS A 194 -4.30 -23.64 16.27
CA LYS A 194 -3.74 -22.30 16.03
C LYS A 194 -2.27 -22.21 16.50
N ALA A 195 -1.97 -22.80 17.65
CA ALA A 195 -0.63 -22.85 18.22
C ALA A 195 0.35 -23.64 17.33
N GLU A 196 -0.11 -24.70 16.68
CA GLU A 196 0.72 -25.49 15.78
C GLU A 196 1.02 -24.72 14.47
N ASN A 197 0.04 -24.01 13.93
CA ASN A 197 0.23 -23.16 12.75
C ASN A 197 1.21 -22.02 13.04
N PHE A 198 1.09 -21.37 14.19
CA PHE A 198 2.04 -20.37 14.65
C PHE A 198 3.45 -20.94 14.80
N ARG A 199 3.58 -22.12 15.42
CA ARG A 199 4.87 -22.81 15.57
C ARG A 199 5.49 -23.16 14.22
N LYS A 200 4.71 -23.68 13.28
CA LYS A 200 5.16 -24.01 11.91
C LYS A 200 5.63 -22.75 11.18
N LEU A 201 4.90 -21.64 11.31
CA LEU A 201 5.28 -20.36 10.73
C LEU A 201 6.64 -19.90 11.28
N ILE A 202 6.82 -19.90 12.60
CA ILE A 202 8.09 -19.52 13.23
C ILE A 202 9.25 -20.45 12.81
N LEU A 203 9.01 -21.76 12.73
CA LEU A 203 10.03 -22.71 12.30
C LEU A 203 10.40 -22.52 10.81
N ALA A 204 9.43 -22.23 9.95
CA ALA A 204 9.67 -21.97 8.54
C ALA A 204 10.50 -20.67 8.32
N THR A 205 10.33 -19.69 9.21
CA THR A 205 11.10 -18.43 9.17
C THR A 205 12.44 -18.49 9.90
N SER A 206 12.76 -19.62 10.55
CA SER A 206 14.01 -19.76 11.33
C SER A 206 15.29 -19.64 10.50
N LYS A 207 15.22 -19.87 9.20
CA LYS A 207 16.36 -19.75 8.29
C LYS A 207 16.67 -18.30 7.93
N ASP A 208 15.64 -17.52 7.65
CA ASP A 208 15.75 -16.10 7.30
C ASP A 208 14.50 -15.32 7.70
N ILE A 209 14.68 -14.35 8.57
CA ILE A 209 13.59 -13.52 9.11
C ILE A 209 12.91 -12.66 8.02
N ARG A 210 13.61 -12.39 6.91
CA ARG A 210 13.07 -11.59 5.81
C ARG A 210 11.85 -12.24 5.17
N VAL A 211 11.80 -13.58 5.17
CA VAL A 211 10.61 -14.34 4.72
C VAL A 211 9.36 -13.94 5.50
N LEU A 212 9.49 -13.77 6.83
CA LEU A 212 8.39 -13.32 7.68
C LEU A 212 8.01 -11.86 7.39
N LEU A 213 8.98 -10.98 7.16
CA LEU A 213 8.73 -9.59 6.82
C LEU A 213 7.91 -9.47 5.51
N VAL A 214 8.25 -10.25 4.50
CA VAL A 214 7.50 -10.32 3.24
C VAL A 214 6.07 -10.82 3.50
N LYS A 215 5.90 -11.89 4.30
CA LYS A 215 4.55 -12.42 4.63
C LYS A 215 3.69 -11.44 5.42
N ILE A 216 4.28 -10.65 6.33
CA ILE A 216 3.55 -9.59 7.06
C ILE A 216 3.11 -8.50 6.09
N ALA A 217 3.98 -8.08 5.14
CA ALA A 217 3.64 -7.09 4.12
C ALA A 217 2.55 -7.59 3.16
N ASP A 218 2.64 -8.86 2.72
CA ASP A 218 1.61 -9.54 1.94
C ASP A 218 0.27 -9.54 2.68
N ARG A 219 0.25 -9.98 3.96
CA ARG A 219 -0.95 -10.00 4.79
C ARG A 219 -1.54 -8.61 4.94
N LEU A 220 -0.72 -7.59 5.15
CA LEU A 220 -1.19 -6.20 5.26
C LEU A 220 -1.89 -5.74 3.98
N HIS A 221 -1.29 -5.99 2.80
CA HIS A 221 -1.93 -5.63 1.54
C HIS A 221 -3.23 -6.43 1.31
N ASN A 222 -3.25 -7.72 1.64
CA ASN A 222 -4.46 -8.54 1.58
C ASN A 222 -5.57 -8.01 2.50
N MET A 223 -5.24 -7.54 3.69
CA MET A 223 -6.20 -6.92 4.61
C MET A 223 -6.71 -5.56 4.09
N ARG A 224 -5.87 -4.73 3.48
CA ARG A 224 -6.30 -3.48 2.83
C ARG A 224 -7.32 -3.69 1.72
N THR A 225 -7.28 -4.85 1.05
CA THR A 225 -8.16 -5.20 -0.08
C THR A 225 -9.24 -6.23 0.29
N ILE A 226 -9.37 -6.61 1.56
CA ILE A 226 -10.24 -7.72 2.01
C ILE A 226 -11.72 -7.53 1.65
N LYS A 227 -12.18 -6.28 1.55
CA LYS A 227 -13.56 -5.95 1.19
C LYS A 227 -13.97 -6.39 -0.21
N ALA A 228 -13.01 -6.60 -1.11
CA ALA A 228 -13.26 -7.12 -2.45
C ALA A 228 -13.64 -8.60 -2.45
N ILE A 229 -13.36 -9.34 -1.39
CA ILE A 229 -13.77 -10.74 -1.25
C ILE A 229 -15.27 -10.79 -0.98
N SER A 230 -16.04 -11.43 -1.87
CA SER A 230 -17.51 -11.50 -1.78
C SER A 230 -18.00 -12.32 -0.57
N LYS A 231 -17.32 -13.43 -0.25
CA LYS A 231 -17.71 -14.36 0.80
C LYS A 231 -17.37 -13.82 2.19
N GLU A 232 -18.39 -13.48 2.99
CA GLU A 232 -18.22 -12.94 4.33
C GLU A 232 -17.46 -13.88 5.27
N GLU A 233 -17.77 -15.17 5.24
CA GLU A 233 -17.08 -16.18 6.04
C GLU A 233 -15.57 -16.22 5.77
N LYS A 234 -15.18 -16.08 4.48
CA LYS A 234 -13.76 -16.03 4.12
C LYS A 234 -13.11 -14.76 4.66
N ARG A 235 -13.80 -13.61 4.60
CA ARG A 235 -13.29 -12.36 5.20
C ARG A 235 -13.09 -12.50 6.70
N LYS A 236 -14.09 -13.02 7.40
CA LYS A 236 -14.02 -13.25 8.87
C LYS A 236 -12.87 -14.19 9.25
N ARG A 237 -12.72 -15.30 8.54
CA ARG A 237 -11.62 -16.25 8.78
C ARG A 237 -10.25 -15.59 8.62
N ILE A 238 -10.03 -14.87 7.52
CA ILE A 238 -8.76 -14.17 7.25
C ILE A 238 -8.51 -13.10 8.33
N SER A 239 -9.52 -12.32 8.71
CA SER A 239 -9.42 -11.30 9.75
C SER A 239 -9.12 -11.90 11.12
N GLN A 240 -9.73 -13.03 11.46
CA GLN A 240 -9.46 -13.75 12.70
C GLN A 240 -8.01 -14.24 12.77
N GLU A 241 -7.53 -14.88 11.69
CA GLU A 241 -6.14 -15.33 11.57
C GLU A 241 -5.16 -14.17 11.66
N THR A 242 -5.49 -13.04 11.02
CA THR A 242 -4.68 -11.82 11.07
C THR A 242 -4.55 -11.29 12.49
N MET A 243 -5.66 -11.20 13.23
CA MET A 243 -5.69 -10.74 14.61
C MET A 243 -4.94 -11.67 15.57
N GLU A 244 -5.03 -12.98 15.34
CA GLU A 244 -4.48 -13.99 16.26
C GLU A 244 -3.00 -14.32 15.99
N ILE A 245 -2.53 -14.18 14.75
CA ILE A 245 -1.19 -14.59 14.33
C ILE A 245 -0.36 -13.40 13.85
N TYR A 246 -0.83 -12.69 12.83
CA TYR A 246 0.00 -11.70 12.13
C TYR A 246 0.19 -10.39 12.89
N ALA A 247 -0.86 -9.88 13.54
CA ALA A 247 -0.74 -8.67 14.36
C ALA A 247 0.21 -8.88 15.55
N PRO A 248 0.11 -9.97 16.34
CA PRO A 248 1.09 -10.28 17.39
C PRO A 248 2.51 -10.51 16.86
N LEU A 249 2.68 -11.08 15.66
CA LEU A 249 3.98 -11.22 15.04
C LEU A 249 4.59 -9.86 14.68
N ALA A 250 3.80 -8.98 14.04
CA ALA A 250 4.23 -7.62 13.71
C ALA A 250 4.63 -6.84 14.98
N ASP A 251 3.89 -7.01 16.08
CA ASP A 251 4.22 -6.40 17.37
C ASP A 251 5.57 -6.87 17.91
N ARG A 252 5.82 -8.18 17.93
CA ARG A 252 7.09 -8.78 18.37
C ARG A 252 8.28 -8.36 17.51
N MET A 253 8.04 -8.04 16.24
CA MET A 253 9.04 -7.52 15.31
C MET A 253 9.24 -5.99 15.46
N GLY A 254 8.55 -5.34 16.40
CA GLY A 254 8.60 -3.88 16.58
C GLY A 254 7.89 -3.08 15.49
N MET A 255 7.09 -3.75 14.65
CA MET A 255 6.38 -3.13 13.52
C MET A 255 5.01 -2.58 13.97
N HIS A 256 5.01 -1.70 14.98
CA HIS A 256 3.80 -1.23 15.66
C HIS A 256 2.77 -0.60 14.70
N ARG A 257 3.22 0.17 13.70
CA ARG A 257 2.32 0.78 12.71
C ARG A 257 1.58 -0.27 11.87
N ILE A 258 2.27 -1.35 11.50
CA ILE A 258 1.67 -2.45 10.75
C ILE A 258 0.72 -3.25 11.65
N ARG A 259 1.12 -3.53 12.90
CA ARG A 259 0.24 -4.15 13.90
C ARG A 259 -1.06 -3.38 14.04
N ASP A 260 -0.98 -2.08 14.32
CA ASP A 260 -2.14 -1.21 14.53
C ASP A 260 -3.08 -1.22 13.31
N GLU A 261 -2.52 -1.17 12.09
CA GLU A 261 -3.31 -1.24 10.86
C GLU A 261 -3.94 -2.63 10.65
N LEU A 262 -3.21 -3.71 10.92
CA LEU A 262 -3.74 -5.08 10.83
C LEU A 262 -4.88 -5.31 11.83
N GLU A 263 -4.73 -4.82 13.07
CA GLU A 263 -5.76 -4.90 14.11
C GLU A 263 -7.00 -4.10 13.73
N ASP A 264 -6.85 -2.85 13.26
CA ASP A 264 -7.98 -2.00 12.88
C ASP A 264 -8.76 -2.57 11.69
N LEU A 265 -8.04 -3.03 10.64
CA LEU A 265 -8.67 -3.66 9.47
C LEU A 265 -9.38 -4.97 9.83
N SER A 266 -8.80 -5.77 10.73
CA SER A 266 -9.43 -7.00 11.20
C SER A 266 -10.64 -6.72 12.08
N PHE A 267 -10.54 -5.75 12.98
CA PHE A 267 -11.63 -5.34 13.85
C PHE A 267 -12.83 -4.80 13.07
N GLU A 268 -12.56 -4.06 11.97
CA GLU A 268 -13.62 -3.58 11.07
C GLU A 268 -14.46 -4.73 10.47
N ILE A 269 -13.84 -5.86 10.16
CA ILE A 269 -14.55 -7.03 9.60
C ILE A 269 -15.23 -7.86 10.69
N LEU A 270 -14.57 -8.01 11.84
CA LEU A 270 -15.05 -8.89 12.92
C LEU A 270 -16.14 -8.22 13.77
N ASN A 271 -16.03 -6.91 14.02
CA ASN A 271 -16.90 -6.15 14.94
C ASN A 271 -17.22 -4.75 14.38
N ASN A 272 -17.80 -4.67 13.19
CA ASN A 272 -18.03 -3.42 12.49
C ASN A 272 -18.87 -2.40 13.30
N GLU A 273 -19.89 -2.88 14.03
CA GLU A 273 -20.74 -2.00 14.85
C GLU A 273 -19.95 -1.34 15.98
N ALA A 274 -19.17 -2.13 16.73
CA ALA A 274 -18.34 -1.62 17.81
C ALA A 274 -17.27 -0.61 17.28
N ARG A 275 -16.62 -0.96 16.16
CA ARG A 275 -15.66 -0.05 15.51
C ARG A 275 -16.30 1.27 15.11
N SER A 276 -17.50 1.22 14.52
CA SER A 276 -18.22 2.42 14.10
C SER A 276 -18.59 3.33 15.28
N LEU A 277 -19.00 2.76 16.40
CA LEU A 277 -19.28 3.50 17.63
C LEU A 277 -18.03 4.17 18.20
N ILE A 278 -16.92 3.42 18.29
CA ILE A 278 -15.64 3.94 18.76
C ILE A 278 -15.15 5.07 17.84
N GLN A 279 -15.20 4.87 16.53
CA GLN A 279 -14.78 5.88 15.56
C GLN A 279 -15.60 7.18 15.70
N LYS A 280 -16.92 7.05 15.80
CA LYS A 280 -17.80 8.21 16.03
C LYS A 280 -17.40 8.97 17.30
N ARG A 281 -17.15 8.24 18.39
CA ARG A 281 -16.76 8.87 19.67
C ARG A 281 -15.39 9.54 19.59
N LEU A 282 -14.44 8.94 18.89
CA LEU A 282 -13.12 9.55 18.65
C LEU A 282 -13.22 10.81 17.80
N ASP A 283 -14.08 10.82 16.79
CA ASP A 283 -14.29 11.99 15.94
C ASP A 283 -14.96 13.15 16.72
N GLU A 284 -15.93 12.85 17.59
CA GLU A 284 -16.50 13.82 18.52
C GLU A 284 -15.43 14.44 19.44
N ILE A 285 -14.60 13.60 20.07
CA ILE A 285 -13.50 14.07 20.94
C ILE A 285 -12.48 14.92 20.18
N LYS A 286 -12.15 14.53 18.94
CA LYS A 286 -11.23 15.32 18.10
C LYS A 286 -11.79 16.69 17.75
N LEU A 287 -13.09 16.78 17.47
CA LEU A 287 -13.74 18.06 17.21
C LEU A 287 -13.74 18.95 18.45
N ASP A 288 -14.10 18.40 19.60
CA ASP A 288 -14.16 19.14 20.87
C ASP A 288 -12.78 19.64 21.34
N LYS A 289 -11.69 18.93 20.96
CA LYS A 289 -10.33 19.21 21.42
C LYS A 289 -9.38 19.66 20.32
N LYS A 290 -9.90 20.08 19.18
CA LYS A 290 -9.07 20.45 18.02
C LYS A 290 -8.03 21.50 18.35
N ASP A 291 -8.40 22.54 19.09
CA ASP A 291 -7.52 23.64 19.47
C ASP A 291 -6.39 23.18 20.40
N ILE A 292 -6.68 22.22 21.27
CA ILE A 292 -5.67 21.65 22.20
C ILE A 292 -4.63 20.84 21.40
N PHE A 293 -5.06 20.02 20.44
CA PHE A 293 -4.15 19.25 19.59
C PHE A 293 -3.25 20.13 18.72
N GLU A 294 -3.82 21.19 18.14
CA GLU A 294 -3.06 22.16 17.33
C GLU A 294 -2.03 22.92 18.19
N THR A 295 -2.41 23.34 19.39
CA THR A 295 -1.52 24.01 20.33
C THR A 295 -0.37 23.11 20.76
N LEU A 296 -0.66 21.89 21.23
CA LEU A 296 0.36 20.91 21.63
C LEU A 296 1.30 20.54 20.48
N SER A 297 0.75 20.33 19.28
CA SER A 297 1.57 20.02 18.11
C SER A 297 2.54 21.16 17.77
N THR A 298 2.09 22.41 17.91
CA THR A 298 2.90 23.59 17.65
C THR A 298 3.99 23.74 18.72
N GLU A 299 3.67 23.52 19.99
CA GLU A 299 4.63 23.57 21.09
C GLU A 299 5.71 22.48 20.96
N ILE A 300 5.30 21.24 20.65
CA ILE A 300 6.24 20.14 20.43
C ILE A 300 7.19 20.45 19.26
N ARG A 301 6.67 20.91 18.14
CA ARG A 301 7.52 21.30 16.99
C ARG A 301 8.51 22.39 17.36
N LYS A 302 8.05 23.42 18.07
CA LYS A 302 8.92 24.50 18.55
C LYS A 302 10.04 23.99 19.44
N LEU A 303 9.74 23.05 20.36
CA LEU A 303 10.74 22.43 21.23
C LEU A 303 11.74 21.57 20.43
N LEU A 304 11.29 20.80 19.44
CA LEU A 304 12.16 20.01 18.57
C LEU A 304 13.10 20.92 17.77
N ASP A 305 12.56 21.97 17.14
CA ASP A 305 13.35 22.94 16.37
C ASP A 305 14.39 23.67 17.24
N GLN A 306 14.04 24.04 18.48
CA GLN A 306 14.96 24.65 19.46
C GLN A 306 16.11 23.72 19.84
N ASN A 307 15.86 22.41 19.90
CA ASN A 307 16.86 21.40 20.23
C ASN A 307 17.56 20.79 19.02
N LYS A 308 17.27 21.29 17.80
CA LYS A 308 17.84 20.79 16.50
C LYS A 308 17.61 19.29 16.29
N ILE A 309 16.43 18.78 16.66
CA ILE A 309 16.01 17.40 16.48
C ILE A 309 15.06 17.29 15.29
#